data_f418da80690fc03b4f455ab9655c4645
#
_entry.id   f418da80690fc03b4f455ab9655c4645
#
_cell.length_a   1.000
_cell.length_b   1.000
_cell.length_c   1.000
_cell.angle_alpha   90.00
_cell.angle_beta   90.00
_cell.angle_gamma   90.00
#
_symmetry.space_group_name_H-M   'P 1'
#
loop_
_entity.id
_entity.type
_entity.pdbx_description
1 polymer ?
#
loop_
_entity_poly.entity_id
_entity_poly.type
_entity_poly.pdbx_seq_one_letter_code
_entity_poly.pdbx_strand_id
1 'polypeptide(L)'
;VYKRQKLISMTGNPESPLAKAADVSLDARVAQEACPLNLAPTSSTTATLVLGDALAIALLEARGFTAEDFAFSHPGGALGRRLLLKVENVMHSGDELPQVVRGTLLKEALMEMTHKGLGMTVVIEEDGRLAGIFTDGDLRRTLDREIDIRNATIDAVMTPHGKTARADMLAAEALKIMEDHKISALVV
;
A
#
# COMPACT_ATOMS: atom_id res chain seq x y z
N VAL A 1 -15.96 -37.54 -18.76
CA VAL A 1 -15.86 -36.08 -18.79
C VAL A 1 -14.39 -35.63 -18.73
N TYR A 2 -13.46 -36.41 -18.18
CA TYR A 2 -12.08 -35.99 -17.92
C TYR A 2 -11.05 -36.40 -18.99
N LYS A 3 -11.44 -36.84 -20.15
CA LYS A 3 -10.57 -37.41 -21.19
C LYS A 3 -9.61 -36.46 -21.91
N ARG A 4 -9.57 -35.14 -21.52
CA ARG A 4 -8.74 -34.12 -22.18
C ARG A 4 -7.94 -33.23 -21.18
N GLN A 5 -7.94 -33.58 -19.91
CA GLN A 5 -7.12 -32.82 -18.93
C GLN A 5 -5.67 -33.28 -19.01
N LYS A 6 -4.76 -32.31 -18.97
CA LYS A 6 -3.32 -32.55 -18.81
C LYS A 6 -3.03 -32.94 -17.37
N LEU A 7 -2.22 -33.97 -17.20
CA LEU A 7 -1.78 -34.46 -15.92
C LEU A 7 -0.33 -34.02 -15.65
N ILE A 8 -0.12 -33.29 -14.59
CA ILE A 8 1.21 -32.98 -14.07
C ILE A 8 1.40 -33.80 -12.80
N SER A 9 2.47 -34.59 -12.72
CA SER A 9 2.81 -35.35 -11.51
C SER A 9 4.01 -34.76 -10.80
N MET A 10 4.04 -34.89 -9.47
CA MET A 10 5.22 -34.65 -8.64
C MET A 10 5.51 -35.94 -7.88
N THR A 11 6.65 -36.54 -8.13
CA THR A 11 7.00 -37.83 -7.52
C THR A 11 8.52 -37.98 -7.44
N GLY A 12 8.99 -38.67 -6.40
CA GLY A 12 10.40 -39.04 -6.24
C GLY A 12 10.82 -40.26 -7.05
N ASN A 13 9.91 -40.90 -7.78
CA ASN A 13 10.24 -42.06 -8.62
C ASN A 13 9.73 -41.83 -10.07
N PRO A 14 10.63 -41.46 -11.00
CA PRO A 14 10.27 -41.23 -12.40
C PRO A 14 9.73 -42.47 -13.09
N GLU A 15 10.03 -43.68 -12.58
CA GLU A 15 9.55 -44.95 -13.12
C GLU A 15 8.18 -45.39 -12.56
N SER A 16 7.60 -44.59 -11.66
CA SER A 16 6.29 -44.91 -11.08
C SER A 16 5.18 -44.88 -12.11
N PRO A 17 4.09 -45.63 -11.92
CA PRO A 17 2.93 -45.56 -12.79
C PRO A 17 2.35 -44.16 -12.93
N LEU A 18 2.44 -43.34 -11.87
CA LEU A 18 1.98 -41.95 -11.88
C LEU A 18 2.83 -41.08 -12.81
N ALA A 19 4.16 -41.19 -12.72
CA ALA A 19 5.08 -40.43 -13.56
C ALA A 19 4.88 -40.80 -15.04
N LYS A 20 4.74 -42.10 -15.34
CA LYS A 20 4.56 -42.61 -16.69
C LYS A 20 3.20 -42.24 -17.33
N ALA A 21 2.17 -42.04 -16.50
CA ALA A 21 0.86 -41.63 -16.96
C ALA A 21 0.72 -40.12 -17.16
N ALA A 22 1.63 -39.31 -16.62
CA ALA A 22 1.57 -37.87 -16.68
C ALA A 22 2.07 -37.30 -18.01
N ASP A 23 1.46 -36.19 -18.46
CA ASP A 23 1.96 -35.41 -19.59
C ASP A 23 3.28 -34.71 -19.24
N VAL A 24 3.45 -34.29 -17.96
CA VAL A 24 4.65 -33.72 -17.42
C VAL A 24 4.89 -34.31 -16.03
N SER A 25 6.12 -34.78 -15.75
CA SER A 25 6.51 -35.28 -14.45
C SER A 25 7.62 -34.44 -13.86
N LEU A 26 7.40 -33.90 -12.65
CA LEU A 26 8.35 -33.14 -11.88
C LEU A 26 9.02 -34.07 -10.86
N ASP A 27 10.35 -34.11 -10.89
CA ASP A 27 11.13 -34.94 -9.98
C ASP A 27 11.29 -34.26 -8.61
N ALA A 28 10.63 -34.83 -7.61
CA ALA A 28 10.69 -34.39 -6.21
C ALA A 28 11.59 -35.33 -5.37
N ARG A 29 12.50 -36.06 -6.00
CA ARG A 29 13.37 -37.01 -5.34
C ARG A 29 14.33 -36.34 -4.35
N VAL A 30 14.48 -36.95 -3.19
CA VAL A 30 15.47 -36.58 -2.18
C VAL A 30 16.44 -37.78 -1.95
N ALA A 31 17.66 -37.47 -1.55
CA ALA A 31 18.65 -38.50 -1.28
C ALA A 31 18.30 -39.33 -0.03
N GLN A 32 17.76 -38.66 0.99
CA GLN A 32 17.32 -39.28 2.25
C GLN A 32 16.35 -38.38 3.00
N GLU A 33 15.60 -38.99 3.90
CA GLU A 33 14.76 -38.25 4.84
C GLU A 33 15.63 -37.71 6.01
N ALA A 34 15.22 -36.56 6.59
CA ALA A 34 15.89 -36.01 7.78
C ALA A 34 15.61 -36.79 9.07
N CYS A 35 14.63 -37.71 9.02
CA CYS A 35 14.32 -38.60 10.11
C CYS A 35 15.49 -39.56 10.39
N PRO A 36 15.92 -39.80 11.66
CA PRO A 36 17.01 -40.68 11.99
C PRO A 36 16.89 -42.11 11.46
N LEU A 37 15.65 -42.57 11.27
CA LEU A 37 15.35 -43.90 10.70
C LEU A 37 15.15 -43.88 9.18
N ASN A 38 15.23 -42.72 8.55
CA ASN A 38 14.94 -42.52 7.12
C ASN A 38 13.54 -43.03 6.69
N LEU A 39 12.57 -43.01 7.60
CA LEU A 39 11.22 -43.54 7.38
C LEU A 39 10.14 -42.46 7.33
N ALA A 40 10.20 -41.46 8.22
CA ALA A 40 9.22 -40.42 8.28
C ALA A 40 9.48 -39.38 7.18
N PRO A 41 8.47 -39.04 6.36
CA PRO A 41 8.62 -38.05 5.30
C PRO A 41 8.90 -36.66 5.89
N THR A 42 10.01 -36.09 5.53
CA THR A 42 10.54 -34.79 6.00
C THR A 42 11.17 -34.01 4.86
N SER A 43 12.35 -34.47 4.37
CA SER A 43 13.00 -33.85 3.21
C SER A 43 12.13 -33.95 1.96
N SER A 44 11.46 -35.09 1.75
CA SER A 44 10.57 -35.30 0.59
C SER A 44 9.34 -34.38 0.63
N THR A 45 8.73 -34.20 1.80
CA THR A 45 7.56 -33.29 1.94
C THR A 45 7.97 -31.83 1.72
N THR A 46 9.14 -31.44 2.23
CA THR A 46 9.69 -30.09 2.03
C THR A 46 10.01 -29.83 0.55
N ALA A 47 10.67 -30.77 -0.11
CA ALA A 47 11.00 -30.67 -1.54
C ALA A 47 9.75 -30.57 -2.41
N THR A 48 8.72 -31.38 -2.11
CA THR A 48 7.44 -31.33 -2.82
C THR A 48 6.70 -30.02 -2.62
N LEU A 49 6.70 -29.47 -1.40
CA LEU A 49 6.10 -28.17 -1.09
C LEU A 49 6.78 -27.05 -1.88
N VAL A 50 8.09 -26.97 -1.81
CA VAL A 50 8.87 -25.94 -2.54
C VAL A 50 8.67 -26.04 -4.05
N LEU A 51 8.63 -27.26 -4.59
CA LEU A 51 8.38 -27.48 -6.02
C LEU A 51 6.97 -27.08 -6.41
N GLY A 52 5.98 -27.31 -5.54
CA GLY A 52 4.60 -26.85 -5.71
C GLY A 52 4.49 -25.33 -5.71
N ASP A 53 5.16 -24.66 -4.78
CA ASP A 53 5.21 -23.20 -4.72
C ASP A 53 5.89 -22.62 -5.98
N ALA A 54 7.00 -23.20 -6.43
CA ALA A 54 7.68 -22.78 -7.65
C ALA A 54 6.75 -22.90 -8.88
N LEU A 55 6.00 -23.99 -9.00
CA LEU A 55 5.02 -24.18 -10.08
C LEU A 55 3.90 -23.14 -9.98
N ALA A 56 3.39 -22.87 -8.79
CA ALA A 56 2.36 -21.86 -8.54
C ALA A 56 2.82 -20.47 -8.97
N ILE A 57 4.03 -20.08 -8.61
CA ILE A 57 4.62 -18.78 -9.00
C ILE A 57 4.84 -18.70 -10.52
N ALA A 58 5.36 -19.76 -11.13
CA ALA A 58 5.54 -19.81 -12.60
C ALA A 58 4.20 -19.66 -13.34
N LEU A 59 3.14 -20.28 -12.83
CA LEU A 59 1.79 -20.13 -13.40
C LEU A 59 1.21 -18.73 -13.20
N LEU A 60 1.50 -18.10 -12.05
CA LEU A 60 1.10 -16.75 -11.73
C LEU A 60 1.75 -15.76 -12.71
N GLU A 61 3.06 -15.87 -12.94
CA GLU A 61 3.79 -15.08 -13.93
C GLU A 61 3.29 -15.31 -15.36
N ALA A 62 3.13 -16.56 -15.76
CA ALA A 62 2.65 -16.92 -17.09
C ALA A 62 1.25 -16.40 -17.41
N ARG A 63 0.42 -16.15 -16.38
CA ARG A 63 -0.93 -15.57 -16.51
C ARG A 63 -0.94 -14.05 -16.39
N GLY A 64 0.19 -13.42 -16.10
CA GLY A 64 0.25 -11.98 -15.83
C GLY A 64 -0.59 -11.57 -14.61
N PHE A 65 -0.69 -12.44 -13.59
CA PHE A 65 -1.50 -12.24 -12.41
C PHE A 65 -0.96 -11.05 -11.60
N THR A 66 -1.83 -10.08 -11.30
CA THR A 66 -1.48 -8.82 -10.65
C THR A 66 -1.80 -8.82 -9.15
N ALA A 67 -1.29 -7.81 -8.44
CA ALA A 67 -1.68 -7.55 -7.05
C ALA A 67 -3.18 -7.28 -6.91
N GLU A 68 -3.80 -6.66 -7.91
CA GLU A 68 -5.23 -6.42 -7.97
C GLU A 68 -6.03 -7.73 -8.07
N ASP A 69 -5.60 -8.65 -8.94
CA ASP A 69 -6.21 -9.98 -9.07
C ASP A 69 -6.13 -10.76 -7.74
N PHE A 70 -4.99 -10.62 -7.03
CA PHE A 70 -4.82 -11.21 -5.70
C PHE A 70 -5.82 -10.63 -4.71
N ALA A 71 -5.95 -9.31 -4.68
CA ALA A 71 -6.87 -8.61 -3.80
C ALA A 71 -8.34 -8.98 -4.07
N PHE A 72 -8.74 -9.08 -5.35
CA PHE A 72 -10.07 -9.56 -5.74
C PHE A 72 -10.33 -11.01 -5.31
N SER A 73 -9.29 -11.86 -5.36
CA SER A 73 -9.40 -13.26 -4.95
C SER A 73 -9.49 -13.42 -3.42
N HIS A 74 -9.04 -12.42 -2.64
CA HIS A 74 -8.97 -12.45 -1.18
C HIS A 74 -9.58 -11.18 -0.52
N PRO A 75 -10.83 -10.80 -0.84
CA PRO A 75 -11.39 -9.50 -0.42
C PRO A 75 -11.57 -9.37 1.10
N GLY A 76 -11.75 -10.48 1.81
CA GLY A 76 -11.89 -10.51 3.28
C GLY A 76 -10.56 -10.50 4.05
N GLY A 77 -9.44 -10.72 3.40
CA GLY A 77 -8.12 -10.76 4.02
C GLY A 77 -7.57 -9.35 4.33
N ALA A 78 -6.78 -9.23 5.40
CA ALA A 78 -6.12 -7.95 5.74
C ALA A 78 -5.23 -7.43 4.59
N LEU A 79 -4.55 -8.33 3.88
CA LEU A 79 -3.70 -8.00 2.74
C LEU A 79 -4.53 -7.53 1.55
N GLY A 80 -5.64 -8.21 1.21
CA GLY A 80 -6.53 -7.82 0.11
C GLY A 80 -7.14 -6.43 0.35
N ARG A 81 -7.65 -6.18 1.56
CA ARG A 81 -8.16 -4.86 1.93
C ARG A 81 -7.12 -3.75 1.81
N ARG A 82 -5.88 -4.00 2.26
CA ARG A 82 -4.79 -3.03 2.17
C ARG A 82 -4.42 -2.69 0.73
N LEU A 83 -4.50 -3.64 -0.18
CA LEU A 83 -4.18 -3.46 -1.60
C LEU A 83 -5.29 -2.71 -2.38
N LEU A 84 -6.54 -2.75 -1.89
CA LEU A 84 -7.69 -2.12 -2.56
C LEU A 84 -8.12 -0.81 -1.92
N LEU A 85 -7.55 -0.44 -0.75
CA LEU A 85 -7.93 0.77 -0.03
C LEU A 85 -7.52 2.00 -0.83
N LYS A 86 -8.49 2.83 -1.17
CA LYS A 86 -8.27 4.11 -1.86
C LYS A 86 -8.18 5.26 -0.87
N VAL A 87 -7.62 6.38 -1.31
CA VAL A 87 -7.55 7.62 -0.54
C VAL A 87 -8.94 8.06 -0.11
N GLU A 88 -9.93 8.03 -0.99
CA GLU A 88 -11.33 8.39 -0.71
C GLU A 88 -11.95 7.62 0.47
N ASN A 89 -11.45 6.42 0.76
CA ASN A 89 -11.97 5.58 1.85
C ASN A 89 -11.41 5.96 3.24
N VAL A 90 -10.37 6.78 3.29
CA VAL A 90 -9.64 7.13 4.53
C VAL A 90 -9.42 8.63 4.70
N MET A 91 -9.66 9.45 3.68
CA MET A 91 -9.49 10.89 3.76
C MET A 91 -10.53 11.54 4.66
N HIS A 92 -10.17 12.62 5.30
CA HIS A 92 -11.11 13.55 5.92
C HIS A 92 -11.76 14.42 4.85
N SER A 93 -13.00 14.81 5.04
CA SER A 93 -13.75 15.61 4.07
C SER A 93 -14.80 16.53 4.74
N GLY A 94 -15.31 17.50 3.97
CA GLY A 94 -16.34 18.41 4.44
C GLY A 94 -15.92 19.18 5.69
N ASP A 95 -16.76 19.16 6.71
CA ASP A 95 -16.55 19.91 7.96
C ASP A 95 -15.34 19.45 8.78
N GLU A 96 -14.75 18.29 8.47
CA GLU A 96 -13.55 17.83 9.16
C GLU A 96 -12.27 18.49 8.62
N LEU A 97 -12.32 19.12 7.44
CA LEU A 97 -11.15 19.75 6.84
C LEU A 97 -10.78 21.06 7.55
N PRO A 98 -9.54 21.19 8.02
CA PRO A 98 -9.01 22.46 8.47
C PRO A 98 -8.70 23.34 7.26
N GLN A 99 -9.54 24.32 6.98
CA GLN A 99 -9.35 25.20 5.82
C GLN A 99 -9.60 26.66 6.15
N VAL A 100 -8.82 27.54 5.56
CA VAL A 100 -8.96 28.98 5.63
C VAL A 100 -8.78 29.61 4.27
N VAL A 101 -9.41 30.77 4.07
CA VAL A 101 -9.23 31.54 2.83
C VAL A 101 -7.92 32.33 2.91
N ARG A 102 -7.30 32.53 1.76
CA ARG A 102 -6.14 33.38 1.61
C ARG A 102 -6.36 34.77 2.23
N GLY A 103 -5.34 35.34 2.86
CA GLY A 103 -5.45 36.62 3.60
C GLY A 103 -5.95 36.49 5.05
N THR A 104 -6.41 35.32 5.47
CA THR A 104 -6.79 35.06 6.88
C THR A 104 -5.61 35.32 7.81
N LEU A 105 -5.88 35.87 8.98
CA LEU A 105 -4.85 36.07 10.00
C LEU A 105 -4.30 34.75 10.49
N LEU A 106 -2.98 34.68 10.68
CA LEU A 106 -2.30 33.45 11.12
C LEU A 106 -2.88 32.90 12.42
N LYS A 107 -3.26 33.76 13.38
CA LYS A 107 -3.89 33.35 14.63
C LYS A 107 -5.21 32.59 14.41
N GLU A 108 -6.00 32.99 13.40
CA GLU A 108 -7.29 32.35 13.06
C GLU A 108 -7.04 30.99 12.38
N ALA A 109 -6.06 30.91 11.49
CA ALA A 109 -5.62 29.66 10.90
C ALA A 109 -5.11 28.65 11.93
N LEU A 110 -4.38 29.12 12.94
CA LEU A 110 -3.93 28.28 14.07
C LEU A 110 -5.11 27.77 14.92
N MET A 111 -6.14 28.58 15.12
CA MET A 111 -7.35 28.18 15.83
C MET A 111 -8.08 27.09 15.04
N GLU A 112 -8.24 27.25 13.74
CA GLU A 112 -8.84 26.24 12.84
C GLU A 112 -8.04 24.93 12.87
N MET A 113 -6.72 25.01 12.72
CA MET A 113 -5.83 23.84 12.79
C MET A 113 -5.96 23.08 14.12
N THR A 114 -6.02 23.82 15.24
CA THR A 114 -6.18 23.26 16.58
C THR A 114 -7.55 22.61 16.76
N HIS A 115 -8.61 23.27 16.30
CA HIS A 115 -9.98 22.78 16.42
C HIS A 115 -10.21 21.50 15.64
N LYS A 116 -9.64 21.39 14.43
CA LYS A 116 -9.78 20.20 13.58
C LYS A 116 -8.78 19.09 13.94
N GLY A 117 -7.66 19.39 14.61
CA GLY A 117 -6.75 18.40 15.18
C GLY A 117 -5.90 17.61 14.19
N LEU A 118 -5.80 18.04 12.93
CA LEU A 118 -5.03 17.32 11.89
C LEU A 118 -3.57 17.78 11.76
N GLY A 119 -3.14 18.76 12.57
CA GLY A 119 -1.75 19.28 12.57
C GLY A 119 -1.38 20.04 11.29
N MET A 120 -2.38 20.41 10.49
CA MET A 120 -2.23 21.23 9.29
C MET A 120 -3.48 22.06 9.02
N THR A 121 -3.35 23.08 8.18
CA THR A 121 -4.47 23.86 7.63
C THR A 121 -4.25 24.04 6.14
N VAL A 122 -5.29 23.83 5.36
CA VAL A 122 -5.32 24.09 3.92
C VAL A 122 -5.68 25.55 3.68
N VAL A 123 -4.92 26.23 2.84
CA VAL A 123 -5.21 27.61 2.41
C VAL A 123 -5.79 27.57 1.01
N ILE A 124 -6.98 28.10 0.84
CA ILE A 124 -7.69 28.14 -0.44
C ILE A 124 -7.85 29.56 -0.95
N GLU A 125 -7.94 29.71 -2.26
CA GLU A 125 -8.38 30.94 -2.90
C GLU A 125 -9.90 31.11 -2.73
N GLU A 126 -10.45 32.29 -3.03
CA GLU A 126 -11.89 32.54 -2.98
C GLU A 126 -12.70 31.63 -3.91
N ASP A 127 -12.10 31.13 -4.98
CA ASP A 127 -12.71 30.20 -5.93
C ASP A 127 -12.55 28.71 -5.53
N GLY A 128 -12.02 28.44 -4.32
CA GLY A 128 -11.85 27.10 -3.77
C GLY A 128 -10.59 26.35 -4.25
N ARG A 129 -9.74 26.96 -5.07
CA ARG A 129 -8.47 26.34 -5.48
C ARG A 129 -7.46 26.34 -4.35
N LEU A 130 -6.62 25.31 -4.29
CA LEU A 130 -5.53 25.22 -3.34
C LEU A 130 -4.49 26.32 -3.58
N ALA A 131 -4.31 27.21 -2.61
CA ALA A 131 -3.26 28.23 -2.59
C ALA A 131 -1.98 27.71 -1.89
N GLY A 132 -2.14 26.96 -0.81
CA GLY A 132 -1.03 26.43 -0.03
C GLY A 132 -1.48 25.62 1.17
N ILE A 133 -0.51 25.23 1.97
CA ILE A 133 -0.72 24.52 3.23
C ILE A 133 0.10 25.17 4.34
N PHE A 134 -0.37 25.04 5.57
CA PHE A 134 0.37 25.44 6.75
C PHE A 134 0.31 24.30 7.78
N THR A 135 1.47 23.89 8.29
CA THR A 135 1.63 22.71 9.14
C THR A 135 2.30 23.09 10.47
N ASP A 136 2.31 22.16 11.45
CA ASP A 136 3.11 22.31 12.69
C ASP A 136 4.59 22.59 12.42
N GLY A 137 5.13 22.05 11.33
CA GLY A 137 6.50 22.32 10.88
C GLY A 137 6.69 23.77 10.43
N ASP A 138 5.68 24.32 9.72
CA ASP A 138 5.69 25.72 9.30
C ASP A 138 5.56 26.66 10.50
N LEU A 139 4.74 26.31 11.49
CA LEU A 139 4.61 27.06 12.73
C LEU A 139 5.96 27.18 13.46
N ARG A 140 6.70 26.08 13.59
CA ARG A 140 8.04 26.12 14.23
C ARG A 140 8.99 27.02 13.46
N ARG A 141 9.02 26.93 12.12
CA ARG A 141 9.83 27.80 11.27
C ARG A 141 9.43 29.29 11.37
N THR A 142 8.15 29.55 11.54
CA THR A 142 7.60 30.91 11.72
C THR A 142 8.08 31.53 13.03
N LEU A 143 8.09 30.72 14.12
CA LEU A 143 8.61 31.15 15.41
C LEU A 143 10.11 31.46 15.35
N ASP A 144 10.89 30.64 14.67
CA ASP A 144 12.35 30.86 14.49
C ASP A 144 12.66 32.13 13.70
N ARG A 145 11.72 32.58 12.85
CA ARG A 145 11.87 33.82 12.03
C ARG A 145 11.37 35.09 12.72
N GLU A 146 10.95 35.02 14.00
CA GLU A 146 10.42 36.14 14.78
C GLU A 146 9.22 36.85 14.11
N ILE A 147 8.42 36.13 13.29
CA ILE A 147 7.23 36.68 12.66
C ILE A 147 6.14 36.93 13.69
N ASP A 148 5.51 38.10 13.62
CA ASP A 148 4.40 38.46 14.51
C ASP A 148 3.13 37.62 14.17
N ILE A 149 2.93 36.53 14.92
CA ILE A 149 1.80 35.61 14.77
C ILE A 149 0.44 36.32 14.89
N ARG A 150 0.39 37.43 15.63
CA ARG A 150 -0.89 38.12 15.90
C ARG A 150 -1.37 38.96 14.73
N ASN A 151 -0.46 39.49 13.92
CA ASN A 151 -0.75 40.44 12.87
C ASN A 151 -0.40 39.93 11.47
N ALA A 152 0.42 38.87 11.37
CA ALA A 152 0.75 38.25 10.07
C ALA A 152 -0.48 37.55 9.46
N THR A 153 -0.55 37.54 8.12
CA THR A 153 -1.49 36.71 7.39
C THR A 153 -0.88 35.34 7.10
N ILE A 154 -1.73 34.36 6.87
CA ILE A 154 -1.31 32.99 6.54
C ILE A 154 -0.43 32.93 5.28
N ASP A 155 -0.64 33.83 4.34
CA ASP A 155 0.13 33.95 3.09
C ASP A 155 1.62 34.17 3.31
N ALA A 156 1.98 34.87 4.37
CA ALA A 156 3.38 35.18 4.68
C ALA A 156 4.18 33.96 5.13
N VAL A 157 3.50 32.88 5.55
CA VAL A 157 4.12 31.73 6.25
C VAL A 157 3.73 30.37 5.68
N MET A 158 2.68 30.30 4.85
CA MET A 158 2.25 29.05 4.25
C MET A 158 3.29 28.50 3.27
N THR A 159 3.29 27.19 3.09
CA THR A 159 4.00 26.54 2.00
C THR A 159 3.10 26.54 0.76
N PRO A 160 3.46 27.28 -0.32
CA PRO A 160 2.68 27.28 -1.55
C PRO A 160 2.75 25.93 -2.24
N HIS A 161 1.73 25.58 -3.01
CA HIS A 161 1.69 24.38 -3.84
C HIS A 161 1.97 23.08 -3.06
N GLY A 162 1.27 22.86 -1.98
CA GLY A 162 1.34 21.62 -1.19
C GLY A 162 1.21 20.38 -2.08
N LYS A 163 1.83 19.28 -1.67
CA LYS A 163 1.68 17.99 -2.38
C LYS A 163 0.24 17.52 -2.30
N THR A 164 -0.26 17.03 -3.42
CA THR A 164 -1.64 16.55 -3.54
C THR A 164 -1.69 15.07 -3.91
N ALA A 165 -2.78 14.42 -3.55
CA ALA A 165 -3.14 13.08 -4.01
C ALA A 165 -4.51 13.13 -4.70
N ARG A 166 -4.83 12.10 -5.47
CA ARG A 166 -6.16 11.94 -6.05
C ARG A 166 -7.00 11.05 -5.15
N ALA A 167 -8.29 11.30 -5.04
CA ALA A 167 -9.22 10.51 -4.25
C ALA A 167 -9.27 9.03 -4.68
N ASP A 168 -9.17 8.77 -5.98
CA ASP A 168 -9.20 7.43 -6.58
C ASP A 168 -7.87 6.65 -6.51
N MET A 169 -6.77 7.31 -6.08
CA MET A 169 -5.46 6.71 -5.89
C MET A 169 -5.49 5.67 -4.76
N LEU A 170 -4.65 4.63 -4.86
CA LEU A 170 -4.47 3.69 -3.76
C LEU A 170 -3.83 4.37 -2.54
N ALA A 171 -4.34 4.07 -1.35
CA ALA A 171 -3.78 4.62 -0.11
C ALA A 171 -2.30 4.24 0.09
N ALA A 172 -1.88 3.08 -0.41
CA ALA A 172 -0.49 2.66 -0.40
C ALA A 172 0.42 3.54 -1.29
N GLU A 173 -0.09 4.01 -2.42
CA GLU A 173 0.64 4.94 -3.30
C GLU A 173 0.75 6.32 -2.66
N ALA A 174 -0.34 6.80 -2.04
CA ALA A 174 -0.33 8.06 -1.29
C ALA A 174 0.67 8.00 -0.12
N LEU A 175 0.71 6.88 0.61
CA LEU A 175 1.69 6.66 1.68
C LEU A 175 3.13 6.74 1.15
N LYS A 176 3.41 6.13 0.01
CA LYS A 176 4.73 6.20 -0.62
C LYS A 176 5.13 7.63 -0.98
N ILE A 177 4.20 8.44 -1.52
CA ILE A 177 4.43 9.87 -1.77
C ILE A 177 4.80 10.59 -0.47
N MET A 178 4.10 10.29 0.63
CA MET A 178 4.39 10.89 1.95
C MET A 178 5.78 10.49 2.46
N GLU A 179 6.17 9.24 2.32
CA GLU A 179 7.50 8.72 2.71
C GLU A 179 8.61 9.35 1.87
N ASP A 180 8.48 9.35 0.55
CA ASP A 180 9.48 9.87 -0.39
C ASP A 180 9.72 11.38 -0.17
N HIS A 181 8.70 12.13 0.21
CA HIS A 181 8.77 13.57 0.45
C HIS A 181 8.93 13.94 1.93
N LYS A 182 8.94 12.94 2.84
CA LYS A 182 9.03 13.12 4.30
C LYS A 182 7.96 14.07 4.84
N ILE A 183 6.73 13.90 4.39
CA ILE A 183 5.57 14.69 4.80
C ILE A 183 4.54 13.80 5.52
N SER A 184 3.75 14.38 6.42
CA SER A 184 2.77 13.66 7.24
C SER A 184 1.35 13.74 6.71
N ALA A 185 1.09 14.55 5.69
CA ALA A 185 -0.24 14.73 5.11
C ALA A 185 -0.17 15.09 3.62
N LEU A 186 -1.25 14.81 2.92
CA LEU A 186 -1.50 15.19 1.53
C LEU A 186 -2.87 15.86 1.44
N VAL A 187 -2.99 16.83 0.55
CA VAL A 187 -4.29 17.41 0.20
C VAL A 187 -4.89 16.58 -0.95
N VAL A 188 -6.21 16.36 -0.94
CA VAL A 188 -6.95 15.59 -1.95
C VAL A 188 -7.84 16.51 -2.77
#